data_c37153670351e7e02f1a4811f73c23ca
#
_entry.id   c37153670351e7e02f1a4811f73c23ca
#
_cell.length_a   1.000
_cell.length_b   1.000
_cell.length_c   1.000
_cell.angle_alpha   90.00
_cell.angle_beta   90.00
_cell.angle_gamma   90.00
#
_symmetry.space_group_name_H-M   'P 1'
#
loop_
_entity.id
_entity.type
_entity.pdbx_description
1 polymer ?
#
loop_
_entity_poly.entity_id
_entity_poly.type
_entity_poly.pdbx_seq_one_letter_code
_entity_poly.pdbx_strand_id
1 'polypeptide(L)'
;MNDIEWLATRCGTFVAGRPFSLPAAPGTAGLVVEPTQIPQAVRTGLEVIAVVGWPTGRHHSVIKAAEARLATEAGADALWLALDPDAAPEAMLADAIAVHQSLAVEVGIVCPGTPDQAVVRVAEQLGASCLAVPASAPLPETSLDIHVYGAEPGQEAAIEWLEAGAARVFARPA
;
A
#
# COMPACT_ATOMS: atom_id res chain seq x y z
N MET A 1 9.49 18.21 17.01
CA MET A 1 9.73 16.88 16.43
C MET A 1 11.20 16.83 16.02
N ASN A 2 11.95 15.89 16.54
CA ASN A 2 13.34 15.70 16.14
C ASN A 2 13.42 14.81 14.87
N ASP A 3 14.62 14.69 14.27
CA ASP A 3 14.81 13.96 13.01
C ASP A 3 14.42 12.47 13.12
N ILE A 4 14.64 11.85 14.28
CA ILE A 4 14.30 10.45 14.54
C ILE A 4 12.78 10.29 14.60
N GLU A 5 12.07 11.18 15.28
CA GLU A 5 10.61 11.18 15.34
C GLU A 5 10.00 11.43 13.96
N TRP A 6 10.56 12.37 13.20
CA TRP A 6 10.13 12.62 11.83
C TRP A 6 10.31 11.38 10.96
N LEU A 7 11.48 10.74 11.02
CA LEU A 7 11.76 9.52 10.26
C LEU A 7 10.78 8.39 10.63
N ALA A 8 10.49 8.21 11.92
CA ALA A 8 9.53 7.20 12.37
C ALA A 8 8.14 7.39 11.76
N THR A 9 7.70 8.64 11.52
CA THR A 9 6.40 8.92 10.86
C THR A 9 6.40 8.58 9.35
N ARG A 10 7.55 8.36 8.75
CA ARG A 10 7.71 8.00 7.34
C ARG A 10 7.98 6.51 7.13
N CYS A 11 8.23 5.78 8.21
CA CYS A 11 8.54 4.36 8.16
C CYS A 11 7.39 3.53 8.73
N GLY A 12 7.06 2.46 8.04
CA GLY A 12 6.08 1.46 8.45
C GLY A 12 6.59 0.05 8.23
N THR A 13 5.74 -0.96 8.41
CA THR A 13 6.08 -2.36 8.25
C THR A 13 5.21 -3.02 7.19
N PHE A 14 5.82 -3.71 6.24
CA PHE A 14 5.15 -4.50 5.22
C PHE A 14 5.06 -5.97 5.64
N VAL A 15 3.88 -6.38 6.12
CA VAL A 15 3.62 -7.73 6.65
C VAL A 15 2.98 -8.65 5.61
N ALA A 16 2.29 -8.10 4.62
CA ALA A 16 1.58 -8.89 3.60
C ALA A 16 2.49 -9.92 2.91
N GLY A 17 1.95 -11.09 2.64
CA GLY A 17 2.65 -12.21 2.00
C GLY A 17 3.46 -13.09 2.95
N ARG A 18 3.33 -12.90 4.26
CA ARG A 18 4.04 -13.68 5.29
C ARG A 18 3.23 -13.79 6.57
N PRO A 19 3.60 -14.68 7.52
CA PRO A 19 3.00 -14.69 8.84
C PRO A 19 3.16 -13.33 9.53
N PHE A 20 2.16 -12.96 10.32
CA PHE A 20 2.18 -11.68 11.04
C PHE A 20 3.34 -11.61 12.02
N SER A 21 4.20 -10.62 11.86
CA SER A 21 5.29 -10.31 12.78
C SER A 21 5.63 -8.83 12.69
N LEU A 22 6.17 -8.29 13.78
CA LEU A 22 6.59 -6.89 13.86
C LEU A 22 8.05 -6.79 14.31
N PRO A 23 8.78 -5.75 13.88
CA PRO A 23 10.07 -5.43 14.46
C PRO A 23 9.89 -4.95 15.91
N ALA A 24 10.97 -4.98 16.68
CA ALA A 24 10.96 -4.54 18.09
C ALA A 24 10.55 -3.08 18.27
N ALA A 25 10.85 -2.23 17.29
CA ALA A 25 10.48 -0.82 17.26
C ALA A 25 9.86 -0.48 15.89
N PRO A 26 8.57 -0.77 15.67
CA PRO A 26 7.91 -0.45 14.41
C PRO A 26 7.81 1.07 14.22
N GLY A 27 7.98 1.52 12.99
CA GLY A 27 7.68 2.90 12.62
C GLY A 27 6.18 3.18 12.70
N THR A 28 5.80 4.44 12.74
CA THR A 28 4.42 4.88 12.97
C THR A 28 3.64 5.17 11.67
N ALA A 29 4.26 4.98 10.50
CA ALA A 29 3.57 5.17 9.22
C ALA A 29 2.52 4.10 8.92
N GLY A 30 2.46 3.03 9.72
CA GLY A 30 1.43 2.00 9.65
C GLY A 30 1.94 0.61 9.32
N LEU A 31 0.99 -0.31 9.25
CA LEU A 31 1.21 -1.72 8.92
C LEU A 31 0.46 -2.05 7.63
N VAL A 32 1.17 -2.60 6.65
CA VAL A 32 0.55 -3.12 5.42
C VAL A 32 0.33 -4.62 5.59
N VAL A 33 -0.94 -5.03 5.56
CA VAL A 33 -1.36 -6.39 5.94
C VAL A 33 -2.35 -6.98 4.92
N GLU A 34 -2.46 -8.30 4.92
CA GLU A 34 -3.54 -9.00 4.24
C GLU A 34 -4.83 -9.01 5.07
N PRO A 35 -6.01 -9.18 4.45
CA PRO A 35 -7.30 -9.04 5.15
C PRO A 35 -7.44 -9.88 6.42
N THR A 36 -6.93 -11.12 6.43
CA THR A 36 -7.01 -12.00 7.61
C THR A 36 -6.09 -11.59 8.75
N GLN A 37 -5.14 -10.68 8.50
CA GLN A 37 -4.19 -10.17 9.49
C GLN A 37 -4.69 -8.89 10.19
N ILE A 38 -5.77 -8.27 9.67
CA ILE A 38 -6.31 -7.02 10.21
C ILE A 38 -6.61 -7.10 11.71
N PRO A 39 -7.25 -8.15 12.25
CA PRO A 39 -7.52 -8.23 13.68
C PRO A 39 -6.27 -8.18 14.57
N GLN A 40 -5.15 -8.74 14.10
CA GLN A 40 -3.88 -8.66 14.81
C GLN A 40 -3.25 -7.28 14.70
N ALA A 41 -3.32 -6.67 13.50
CA ALA A 41 -2.79 -5.35 13.24
C ALA A 41 -3.50 -4.26 14.06
N VAL A 42 -4.81 -4.28 14.15
CA VAL A 42 -5.62 -3.33 14.93
C VAL A 42 -5.21 -3.29 16.41
N ARG A 43 -4.82 -4.43 16.98
CA ARG A 43 -4.38 -4.51 18.39
C ARG A 43 -3.09 -3.74 18.68
N THR A 44 -2.32 -3.40 17.65
CA THR A 44 -1.07 -2.64 17.80
C THR A 44 -1.29 -1.16 18.06
N GLY A 45 -2.47 -0.63 17.71
CA GLY A 45 -2.77 0.80 17.74
C GLY A 45 -2.12 1.61 16.62
N LEU A 46 -1.42 0.96 15.69
CA LEU A 46 -0.85 1.60 14.49
C LEU A 46 -1.88 1.67 13.36
N GLU A 47 -1.68 2.59 12.42
CA GLU A 47 -2.48 2.67 11.18
C GLU A 47 -2.43 1.33 10.44
N VAL A 48 -3.59 0.82 10.04
CA VAL A 48 -3.73 -0.46 9.34
C VAL A 48 -4.09 -0.21 7.89
N ILE A 49 -3.21 -0.60 6.98
CA ILE A 49 -3.38 -0.52 5.54
C ILE A 49 -3.60 -1.95 5.03
N ALA A 50 -4.78 -2.25 4.49
CA ALA A 50 -5.05 -3.58 3.96
C ALA A 50 -4.83 -3.64 2.45
N VAL A 51 -4.16 -4.69 1.97
CA VAL A 51 -4.08 -4.95 0.53
C VAL A 51 -5.36 -5.62 0.05
N VAL A 52 -5.81 -5.25 -1.15
CA VAL A 52 -7.04 -5.75 -1.80
C VAL A 52 -6.71 -6.23 -3.20
N GLY A 53 -7.18 -7.42 -3.57
CA GLY A 53 -6.87 -8.05 -4.86
C GLY A 53 -5.40 -8.46 -5.00
N TRP A 54 -4.66 -8.43 -3.92
CA TRP A 54 -3.23 -8.71 -3.84
C TRP A 54 -2.94 -10.22 -3.94
N PRO A 55 -1.81 -10.64 -4.54
CA PRO A 55 -0.81 -9.79 -5.22
C PRO A 55 -1.06 -9.55 -6.69
N THR A 56 -1.93 -10.30 -7.36
CA THR A 56 -2.01 -10.33 -8.83
C THR A 56 -2.89 -9.24 -9.44
N GLY A 57 -3.84 -8.71 -8.68
CA GLY A 57 -4.86 -7.79 -9.19
C GLY A 57 -5.90 -8.43 -10.11
N ARG A 58 -5.84 -9.75 -10.32
CA ARG A 58 -6.69 -10.49 -11.29
C ARG A 58 -7.99 -11.05 -10.71
N HIS A 59 -8.40 -10.59 -9.55
CA HIS A 59 -9.71 -10.91 -9.00
C HIS A 59 -10.80 -10.08 -9.71
N HIS A 60 -12.00 -10.64 -9.81
CA HIS A 60 -13.14 -9.90 -10.35
C HIS A 60 -13.46 -8.67 -9.49
N SER A 61 -13.93 -7.58 -10.13
CA SER A 61 -14.24 -6.30 -9.45
C SER A 61 -15.17 -6.46 -8.26
N VAL A 62 -16.20 -7.32 -8.37
CA VAL A 62 -17.14 -7.60 -7.27
C VAL A 62 -16.42 -8.22 -6.07
N ILE A 63 -15.47 -9.10 -6.30
CA ILE A 63 -14.69 -9.73 -5.24
C ILE A 63 -13.78 -8.70 -4.56
N LYS A 64 -13.10 -7.86 -5.34
CA LYS A 64 -12.27 -6.78 -4.79
C LYS A 64 -13.09 -5.78 -3.98
N ALA A 65 -14.27 -5.38 -4.47
CA ALA A 65 -15.17 -4.49 -3.76
C ALA A 65 -15.67 -5.11 -2.44
N ALA A 66 -16.01 -6.39 -2.44
CA ALA A 66 -16.39 -7.11 -1.23
C ALA A 66 -15.24 -7.23 -0.24
N GLU A 67 -14.03 -7.56 -0.70
CA GLU A 67 -12.83 -7.63 0.14
C GLU A 67 -12.50 -6.28 0.75
N ALA A 68 -12.56 -5.21 -0.03
CA ALA A 68 -12.32 -3.84 0.42
C ALA A 68 -13.30 -3.42 1.53
N ARG A 69 -14.60 -3.71 1.35
CA ARG A 69 -15.62 -3.42 2.34
C ARG A 69 -15.39 -4.20 3.64
N LEU A 70 -15.15 -5.50 3.53
CA LEU A 70 -14.88 -6.35 4.69
C LEU A 70 -13.61 -5.93 5.44
N ALA A 71 -12.56 -5.56 4.70
CA ALA A 71 -11.33 -5.04 5.30
C ALA A 71 -11.58 -3.75 6.10
N THR A 72 -12.38 -2.83 5.55
CA THR A 72 -12.76 -1.59 6.25
C THR A 72 -13.60 -1.88 7.48
N GLU A 73 -14.59 -2.78 7.39
CA GLU A 73 -15.40 -3.21 8.53
C GLU A 73 -14.58 -3.91 9.61
N ALA A 74 -13.51 -4.62 9.23
CA ALA A 74 -12.59 -5.27 10.16
C ALA A 74 -11.62 -4.30 10.86
N GLY A 75 -11.55 -3.04 10.42
CA GLY A 75 -10.77 -1.99 11.05
C GLY A 75 -9.57 -1.48 10.25
N ALA A 76 -9.49 -1.73 8.95
CA ALA A 76 -8.49 -1.09 8.11
C ALA A 76 -8.76 0.42 8.00
N ASP A 77 -7.71 1.23 8.19
CA ASP A 77 -7.77 2.68 8.10
C ASP A 77 -7.59 3.19 6.68
N ALA A 78 -6.89 2.42 5.84
CA ALA A 78 -6.66 2.67 4.43
C ALA A 78 -6.54 1.36 3.65
N LEU A 79 -6.65 1.45 2.32
CA LEU A 79 -6.51 0.29 1.45
C LEU A 79 -5.48 0.53 0.35
N TRP A 80 -4.79 -0.53 -0.04
CA TRP A 80 -4.00 -0.60 -1.27
C TRP A 80 -4.64 -1.60 -2.22
N LEU A 81 -5.18 -1.11 -3.32
CA LEU A 81 -5.84 -1.90 -4.34
C LEU A 81 -4.84 -2.33 -5.42
N ALA A 82 -4.76 -3.63 -5.70
CA ALA A 82 -4.05 -4.17 -6.84
C ALA A 82 -4.95 -4.21 -8.07
N LEU A 83 -4.45 -3.69 -9.21
CA LEU A 83 -5.10 -3.73 -10.52
C LEU A 83 -4.46 -4.81 -11.38
N ASP A 84 -5.23 -5.39 -12.31
CA ASP A 84 -4.70 -6.32 -13.30
C ASP A 84 -3.86 -5.54 -14.33
N PRO A 85 -2.53 -5.73 -14.39
CA PRO A 85 -1.68 -4.97 -15.30
C PRO A 85 -1.88 -5.33 -16.78
N ASP A 86 -2.52 -6.47 -17.06
CA ASP A 86 -2.80 -6.92 -18.42
C ASP A 86 -4.17 -6.46 -18.94
N ALA A 87 -4.99 -5.85 -18.07
CA ALA A 87 -6.28 -5.30 -18.47
C ALA A 87 -6.12 -4.00 -19.28
N ALA A 88 -7.12 -3.71 -20.11
CA ALA A 88 -7.18 -2.40 -20.78
C ALA A 88 -7.30 -1.27 -19.75
N PRO A 89 -6.70 -0.08 -20.01
CA PRO A 89 -6.75 1.04 -19.06
C PRO A 89 -8.17 1.41 -18.60
N GLU A 90 -9.14 1.37 -19.50
CA GLU A 90 -10.55 1.65 -19.18
C GLU A 90 -11.15 0.61 -18.22
N ALA A 91 -10.78 -0.66 -18.38
CA ALA A 91 -11.21 -1.73 -17.48
C ALA A 91 -10.54 -1.61 -16.10
N MET A 92 -9.26 -1.27 -16.05
CA MET A 92 -8.56 -0.98 -14.80
C MET A 92 -9.21 0.18 -14.04
N LEU A 93 -9.54 1.27 -14.75
CA LEU A 93 -10.18 2.44 -14.15
C LEU A 93 -11.59 2.11 -13.63
N ALA A 94 -12.38 1.37 -14.41
CA ALA A 94 -13.71 0.94 -13.98
C ALA A 94 -13.65 0.03 -12.75
N ASP A 95 -12.68 -0.87 -12.68
CA ASP A 95 -12.43 -1.74 -11.52
C ASP A 95 -12.09 -0.91 -10.28
N ALA A 96 -11.16 0.02 -10.42
CA ALA A 96 -10.75 0.91 -9.33
C ALA A 96 -11.89 1.81 -8.83
N ILE A 97 -12.70 2.37 -9.73
CA ILE A 97 -13.87 3.17 -9.38
C ILE A 97 -14.90 2.34 -8.62
N ALA A 98 -15.18 1.11 -9.07
CA ALA A 98 -16.14 0.22 -8.41
C ALA A 98 -15.75 -0.09 -6.96
N VAL A 99 -14.46 -0.23 -6.68
CA VAL A 99 -13.95 -0.41 -5.32
C VAL A 99 -14.03 0.90 -4.53
N HIS A 100 -13.56 1.99 -5.11
CA HIS A 100 -13.43 3.28 -4.42
C HIS A 100 -14.77 3.92 -4.03
N GLN A 101 -15.78 3.84 -4.90
CA GLN A 101 -17.07 4.53 -4.69
C GLN A 101 -17.85 4.09 -3.45
N SER A 102 -17.62 2.90 -2.95
CA SER A 102 -18.34 2.34 -1.79
C SER A 102 -17.64 2.55 -0.45
N LEU A 103 -16.50 3.26 -0.44
CA LEU A 103 -15.63 3.32 0.73
C LEU A 103 -15.44 4.75 1.23
N ALA A 104 -15.34 4.88 2.56
CA ALA A 104 -15.03 6.14 3.25
C ALA A 104 -13.52 6.29 3.58
N VAL A 105 -12.72 5.24 3.36
CA VAL A 105 -11.27 5.24 3.63
C VAL A 105 -10.49 5.61 2.38
N GLU A 106 -9.26 6.05 2.56
CA GLU A 106 -8.35 6.32 1.45
C GLU A 106 -7.96 5.04 0.73
N VAL A 107 -7.87 5.12 -0.60
CA VAL A 107 -7.49 4.02 -1.48
C VAL A 107 -6.26 4.43 -2.29
N GLY A 108 -5.15 3.74 -2.04
CA GLY A 108 -3.96 3.76 -2.87
C GLY A 108 -3.98 2.62 -3.90
N ILE A 109 -3.13 2.72 -4.90
CA ILE A 109 -2.90 1.65 -5.88
C ILE A 109 -1.57 0.98 -5.59
N VAL A 110 -1.56 -0.34 -5.46
CA VAL A 110 -0.33 -1.12 -5.25
C VAL A 110 0.07 -1.85 -6.52
N CYS A 111 1.34 -1.72 -6.89
CA CYS A 111 1.96 -2.41 -8.02
C CYS A 111 2.69 -3.65 -7.51
N PRO A 112 2.32 -4.87 -7.92
CA PRO A 112 2.99 -6.09 -7.49
C PRO A 112 4.44 -6.23 -8.01
N GLY A 113 4.78 -5.48 -9.05
CA GLY A 113 6.09 -5.44 -9.67
C GLY A 113 6.43 -4.04 -10.17
N THR A 114 7.28 -3.95 -11.18
CA THR A 114 7.60 -2.66 -11.83
C THR A 114 6.32 -1.98 -12.30
N PRO A 115 6.08 -0.72 -11.92
CA PRO A 115 4.86 -0.01 -12.30
C PRO A 115 4.75 0.12 -13.82
N ASP A 116 3.64 -0.36 -14.37
CA ASP A 116 3.27 -0.08 -15.75
C ASP A 116 2.76 1.35 -15.86
N GLN A 117 3.12 2.05 -16.94
CA GLN A 117 2.67 3.42 -17.15
C GLN A 117 1.15 3.55 -17.23
N ALA A 118 0.45 2.54 -17.73
CA ALA A 118 -1.01 2.51 -17.76
C ALA A 118 -1.60 2.46 -16.34
N VAL A 119 -1.02 1.67 -15.44
CA VAL A 119 -1.42 1.61 -14.03
C VAL A 119 -1.19 2.95 -13.34
N VAL A 120 -0.05 3.59 -13.59
CA VAL A 120 0.26 4.93 -13.02
C VAL A 120 -0.79 5.95 -13.45
N ARG A 121 -1.14 5.99 -14.74
CA ARG A 121 -2.16 6.91 -15.26
C ARG A 121 -3.54 6.64 -14.66
N VAL A 122 -3.92 5.38 -14.52
CA VAL A 122 -5.20 5.01 -13.88
C VAL A 122 -5.22 5.47 -12.43
N ALA A 123 -4.14 5.28 -11.69
CA ALA A 123 -4.02 5.75 -10.31
C ALA A 123 -4.16 7.28 -10.20
N GLU A 124 -3.53 8.01 -11.13
CA GLU A 124 -3.66 9.48 -11.20
C GLU A 124 -5.08 9.93 -11.54
N GLN A 125 -5.72 9.29 -12.53
CA GLN A 125 -7.10 9.60 -12.92
C GLN A 125 -8.11 9.28 -11.81
N LEU A 126 -7.88 8.22 -11.06
CA LEU A 126 -8.69 7.87 -9.88
C LEU A 126 -8.56 8.91 -8.76
N GLY A 127 -7.44 9.64 -8.69
CA GLY A 127 -7.09 10.44 -7.54
C GLY A 127 -6.69 9.56 -6.35
N ALA A 128 -5.94 8.48 -6.60
CA ALA A 128 -5.47 7.58 -5.56
C ALA A 128 -4.66 8.34 -4.50
N SER A 129 -4.75 7.88 -3.24
CA SER A 129 -4.03 8.51 -2.12
C SER A 129 -2.51 8.32 -2.22
N CYS A 130 -2.08 7.24 -2.88
CA CYS A 130 -0.67 6.95 -3.13
C CYS A 130 -0.53 5.92 -4.25
N LEU A 131 0.71 5.79 -4.74
CA LEU A 131 1.14 4.68 -5.56
C LEU A 131 2.16 3.87 -4.77
N ALA A 132 1.84 2.64 -4.42
CA ALA A 132 2.73 1.75 -3.67
C ALA A 132 3.53 0.88 -4.65
N VAL A 133 4.85 0.95 -4.57
CA VAL A 133 5.78 0.25 -5.46
C VAL A 133 6.75 -0.61 -4.67
N PRO A 134 7.16 -1.78 -5.19
CA PRO A 134 8.11 -2.63 -4.49
C PRO A 134 9.52 -2.02 -4.51
N ALA A 135 10.28 -2.25 -3.47
CA ALA A 135 11.68 -1.80 -3.35
C ALA A 135 12.62 -2.40 -4.42
N SER A 136 12.15 -3.39 -5.17
CA SER A 136 12.87 -3.98 -6.31
C SER A 136 12.69 -3.21 -7.62
N ALA A 137 11.82 -2.21 -7.66
CA ALA A 137 11.51 -1.45 -8.86
C ALA A 137 12.00 0.01 -8.76
N PRO A 138 12.34 0.65 -9.89
CA PRO A 138 12.60 2.08 -9.91
C PRO A 138 11.33 2.87 -9.60
N LEU A 139 11.50 4.06 -9.00
CA LEU A 139 10.37 4.96 -8.73
C LEU A 139 9.85 5.54 -10.06
N PRO A 140 8.53 5.48 -10.31
CA PRO A 140 7.94 6.07 -11.49
C PRO A 140 7.83 7.59 -11.37
N GLU A 141 7.74 8.27 -12.50
CA GLU A 141 7.32 9.67 -12.52
C GLU A 141 5.80 9.75 -12.34
N THR A 142 5.36 10.41 -11.30
CA THR A 142 3.94 10.60 -10.98
C THR A 142 3.74 11.82 -10.09
N SER A 143 2.53 12.39 -10.13
CA SER A 143 2.10 13.44 -9.21
C SER A 143 1.63 12.89 -7.86
N LEU A 144 1.44 11.58 -7.74
CA LEU A 144 1.00 10.94 -6.51
C LEU A 144 2.16 10.75 -5.54
N ASP A 145 1.85 10.70 -4.25
CA ASP A 145 2.79 10.23 -3.25
C ASP A 145 3.20 8.79 -3.54
N ILE A 146 4.50 8.51 -3.50
CA ILE A 146 5.04 7.17 -3.71
C ILE A 146 5.31 6.54 -2.34
N HIS A 147 4.73 5.37 -2.11
CA HIS A 147 5.04 4.53 -0.97
C HIS A 147 5.88 3.34 -1.44
N VAL A 148 7.05 3.15 -0.88
CA VAL A 148 7.92 1.99 -1.19
C VAL A 148 7.65 0.90 -0.17
N TYR A 149 7.42 -0.34 -0.63
CA TYR A 149 7.20 -1.49 0.25
C TYR A 149 8.20 -2.62 0.01
N GLY A 150 8.41 -3.44 1.03
CA GLY A 150 9.33 -4.56 0.97
C GLY A 150 10.81 -4.17 1.03
N ALA A 151 11.09 -2.95 1.48
CA ALA A 151 12.46 -2.47 1.68
C ALA A 151 13.18 -3.28 2.76
N GLU A 152 14.51 -3.24 2.73
CA GLU A 152 15.33 -3.79 3.82
C GLU A 152 15.02 -3.02 5.12
N PRO A 153 15.02 -3.70 6.27
CA PRO A 153 14.85 -3.03 7.55
C PRO A 153 16.06 -2.16 7.88
N GLY A 154 15.82 -1.04 8.54
CA GLY A 154 16.86 -0.13 9.00
C GLY A 154 16.68 1.30 8.54
N GLN A 155 17.23 2.22 9.32
CA GLN A 155 17.11 3.66 9.06
C GLN A 155 17.84 4.08 7.78
N GLU A 156 18.99 3.50 7.51
CA GLU A 156 19.83 3.83 6.36
C GLU A 156 19.08 3.54 5.04
N ALA A 157 18.52 2.33 4.91
CA ALA A 157 17.71 1.96 3.76
C ALA A 157 16.45 2.83 3.59
N ALA A 158 15.81 3.20 4.70
CA ALA A 158 14.66 4.10 4.67
C ALA A 158 15.03 5.51 4.18
N ILE A 159 16.15 6.06 4.65
CA ILE A 159 16.64 7.38 4.24
C ILE A 159 16.94 7.39 2.74
N GLU A 160 17.62 6.37 2.22
CA GLU A 160 17.92 6.28 0.78
C GLU A 160 16.64 6.35 -0.08
N TRP A 161 15.57 5.66 0.31
CA TRP A 161 14.30 5.73 -0.41
C TRP A 161 13.60 7.08 -0.30
N LEU A 162 13.64 7.71 0.88
CA LEU A 162 13.06 9.05 1.08
C LEU A 162 13.81 10.11 0.28
N GLU A 163 15.14 10.03 0.22
CA GLU A 163 15.97 10.90 -0.61
C GLU A 163 15.74 10.67 -2.11
N ALA A 164 15.42 9.42 -2.52
CA ALA A 164 15.04 9.10 -3.88
C ALA A 164 13.66 9.61 -4.29
N GLY A 165 12.86 10.10 -3.34
CA GLY A 165 11.54 10.71 -3.61
C GLY A 165 10.35 9.93 -3.06
N ALA A 166 10.53 8.87 -2.29
CA ALA A 166 9.44 8.19 -1.61
C ALA A 166 8.86 9.08 -0.50
N ALA A 167 7.54 9.07 -0.34
CA ALA A 167 6.85 9.76 0.75
C ALA A 167 6.84 8.91 2.04
N ARG A 168 6.72 7.59 1.90
CA ARG A 168 6.77 6.62 3.00
C ARG A 168 7.50 5.35 2.56
N VAL A 169 8.09 4.65 3.53
CA VAL A 169 8.82 3.39 3.31
C VAL A 169 8.31 2.33 4.27
N PHE A 170 7.86 1.21 3.73
CA PHE A 170 7.38 0.07 4.50
C PHE A 170 8.40 -1.08 4.37
N ALA A 171 9.21 -1.25 5.40
CA ALA A 171 10.23 -2.29 5.44
C ALA A 171 9.65 -3.66 5.77
N ARG A 172 10.33 -4.71 5.34
CA ARG A 172 10.03 -6.07 5.78
C ARG A 172 10.28 -6.19 7.29
N PRO A 173 9.49 -6.98 8.03
CA PRO A 173 9.86 -7.37 9.39
C PRO A 173 11.22 -8.07 9.39
N ALA A 174 12.03 -7.77 10.36
CA ALA A 174 13.36 -8.41 10.52
C ALA A 174 13.23 -9.88 10.96
#